data_be7ce96ae409c0a3497da9dd8a860d12
#
_entry.id   be7ce96ae409c0a3497da9dd8a860d12
#
_cell.length_a   1.000
_cell.length_b   1.000
_cell.length_c   1.000
_cell.angle_alpha   90.00
_cell.angle_beta   90.00
_cell.angle_gamma   90.00
#
_symmetry.space_group_name_H-M   'P 1'
#
loop_
_entity.id
_entity.type
_entity.pdbx_description
1 polymer ?
#
loop_
_entity_poly.entity_id
_entity_poly.type
_entity_poly.pdbx_seq_one_letter_code
_entity_poly.pdbx_strand_id
1 'polypeptide(L)'
;MTTLAQVRKAALALPEVEETTHFGMVAFKVRGKGFASVTKDKAWLQVNLEASDAENVIGEIAGAELILRSDAVIGVKVPLGGINGMQSNALVYRAWLARAPKKLARVESSAATADVGSIGDLPASIGRPATRALAGAGLSTLKLLSTWTKAAVLDLHGVGPKAVDLLERAMAEQGLDFKA
;
A
#
# COMPACT_ATOMS: atom_id res chain seq x y z
N MET A 1 1.60 -17.03 8.59
CA MET A 1 2.27 -17.75 7.49
C MET A 1 1.57 -17.45 6.18
N THR A 2 2.31 -16.98 5.20
CA THR A 2 1.78 -16.67 3.85
C THR A 2 1.95 -17.89 2.94
N THR A 3 0.98 -18.12 2.06
CA THR A 3 0.99 -19.24 1.11
C THR A 3 1.07 -18.73 -0.33
N LEU A 4 1.48 -19.60 -1.27
CA LEU A 4 1.45 -19.31 -2.70
C LEU A 4 0.04 -18.84 -3.16
N ALA A 5 -1.03 -19.39 -2.59
CA ALA A 5 -2.40 -19.01 -2.94
C ALA A 5 -2.69 -17.55 -2.58
N GLN A 6 -2.17 -17.05 -1.46
CA GLN A 6 -2.31 -15.66 -1.04
C GLN A 6 -1.49 -14.73 -1.94
N VAL A 7 -0.25 -15.09 -2.26
CA VAL A 7 0.59 -14.34 -3.21
C VAL A 7 -0.08 -14.26 -4.59
N ARG A 8 -0.60 -15.39 -5.08
CA ARG A 8 -1.34 -15.47 -6.35
C ARG A 8 -2.56 -14.54 -6.34
N LYS A 9 -3.37 -14.60 -5.28
CA LYS A 9 -4.54 -13.74 -5.12
C LYS A 9 -4.17 -12.27 -5.13
N ALA A 10 -3.11 -11.88 -4.41
CA ALA A 10 -2.62 -10.50 -4.37
C ALA A 10 -2.09 -10.02 -5.72
N ALA A 11 -1.30 -10.85 -6.41
CA ALA A 11 -0.71 -10.50 -7.70
C ALA A 11 -1.77 -10.38 -8.81
N LEU A 12 -2.71 -11.33 -8.90
CA LEU A 12 -3.75 -11.35 -9.93
C LEU A 12 -4.88 -10.33 -9.68
N ALA A 13 -4.96 -9.74 -8.48
CA ALA A 13 -5.85 -8.62 -8.20
C ALA A 13 -5.33 -7.29 -8.81
N LEU A 14 -4.05 -7.23 -9.18
CA LEU A 14 -3.45 -6.05 -9.79
C LEU A 14 -3.71 -6.00 -11.30
N PRO A 15 -3.88 -4.80 -11.86
CA PRO A 15 -4.21 -4.67 -13.28
C PRO A 15 -3.08 -5.13 -14.21
N GLU A 16 -3.49 -5.74 -15.32
CA GLU A 16 -2.61 -6.24 -16.39
C GLU A 16 -1.54 -7.24 -15.90
N VAL A 17 -1.84 -8.00 -14.86
CA VAL A 17 -0.96 -9.05 -14.34
C VAL A 17 -1.31 -10.39 -14.97
N GLU A 18 -0.28 -11.09 -15.41
CA GLU A 18 -0.34 -12.44 -15.96
C GLU A 18 0.49 -13.40 -15.09
N GLU A 19 -0.07 -14.56 -14.79
CA GLU A 19 0.68 -15.67 -14.19
C GLU A 19 1.36 -16.49 -15.27
N THR A 20 2.62 -16.81 -15.06
CA THR A 20 3.41 -17.65 -15.96
C THR A 20 4.27 -18.60 -15.14
N THR A 21 4.69 -19.68 -15.76
CA THR A 21 5.64 -20.61 -15.14
C THR A 21 6.99 -20.45 -15.82
N HIS A 22 8.05 -20.23 -15.03
CA HIS A 22 9.40 -20.10 -15.51
C HIS A 22 10.34 -20.98 -14.68
N PHE A 23 11.02 -21.93 -15.31
CA PHE A 23 11.86 -22.94 -14.65
C PHE A 23 11.20 -23.66 -13.45
N GLY A 24 9.89 -23.93 -13.54
CA GLY A 24 9.13 -24.58 -12.48
C GLY A 24 8.74 -23.66 -11.30
N MET A 25 9.08 -22.36 -11.38
CA MET A 25 8.64 -21.33 -10.46
C MET A 25 7.37 -20.66 -10.99
N VAL A 26 6.47 -20.32 -10.09
CA VAL A 26 5.32 -19.47 -10.44
C VAL A 26 5.80 -18.04 -10.49
N ALA A 27 5.64 -17.37 -11.63
CA ALA A 27 6.07 -15.99 -11.83
C ALA A 27 4.91 -15.10 -12.28
N PHE A 28 4.91 -13.87 -11.83
CA PHE A 28 3.90 -12.85 -12.16
C PHE A 28 4.54 -11.75 -12.97
N LYS A 29 3.90 -11.39 -14.08
CA LYS A 29 4.36 -10.37 -15.01
C LYS A 29 3.29 -9.30 -15.20
N VAL A 30 3.74 -8.07 -15.39
CA VAL A 30 2.91 -6.95 -15.84
C VAL A 30 3.43 -6.50 -17.21
N ARG A 31 2.60 -6.60 -18.24
CA ARG A 31 2.99 -6.30 -19.63
C ARG A 31 4.32 -6.97 -20.05
N GLY A 32 4.46 -8.24 -19.74
CA GLY A 32 5.64 -9.03 -20.08
C GLY A 32 6.86 -8.83 -19.17
N LYS A 33 6.83 -7.88 -18.22
CA LYS A 33 7.90 -7.64 -17.24
C LYS A 33 7.63 -8.40 -15.95
N GLY A 34 8.51 -9.34 -15.58
CA GLY A 34 8.43 -10.05 -14.31
C GLY A 34 8.63 -9.10 -13.13
N PHE A 35 7.76 -9.15 -12.13
CA PHE A 35 7.88 -8.37 -10.91
C PHE A 35 7.92 -9.21 -9.63
N ALA A 36 7.29 -10.38 -9.64
CA ALA A 36 7.31 -11.31 -8.52
C ALA A 36 7.37 -12.76 -8.99
N SER A 37 7.97 -13.64 -8.19
CA SER A 37 7.95 -15.08 -8.42
C SER A 37 8.01 -15.83 -7.09
N VAL A 38 7.49 -17.05 -7.08
CA VAL A 38 7.58 -17.96 -5.94
C VAL A 38 8.40 -19.18 -6.36
N THR A 39 9.37 -19.53 -5.55
CA THR A 39 10.28 -20.66 -5.82
C THR A 39 9.52 -21.99 -5.93
N LYS A 40 10.14 -22.97 -6.61
CA LYS A 40 9.55 -24.28 -6.88
C LYS A 40 9.13 -25.02 -5.61
N ASP A 41 9.90 -24.89 -4.55
CA ASP A 41 9.64 -25.42 -3.20
C ASP A 41 8.57 -24.66 -2.44
N LYS A 42 8.07 -23.52 -3.00
CA LYS A 42 7.08 -22.62 -2.39
C LYS A 42 7.53 -22.04 -1.04
N ALA A 43 8.83 -22.01 -0.78
CA ALA A 43 9.39 -21.50 0.46
C ALA A 43 9.69 -20.00 0.41
N TRP A 44 9.98 -19.46 -0.78
CA TRP A 44 10.44 -18.10 -0.98
C TRP A 44 9.61 -17.33 -1.98
N LEU A 45 9.29 -16.09 -1.61
CA LEU A 45 8.78 -15.07 -2.52
C LEU A 45 9.95 -14.19 -2.97
N GLN A 46 10.16 -14.09 -4.27
CA GLN A 46 11.13 -13.20 -4.89
C GLN A 46 10.39 -12.03 -5.51
N VAL A 47 10.80 -10.80 -5.22
CA VAL A 47 10.21 -9.59 -5.77
C VAL A 47 11.30 -8.69 -6.34
N ASN A 48 11.04 -8.12 -7.51
CA ASN A 48 11.91 -7.16 -8.16
C ASN A 48 11.62 -5.77 -7.59
N LEU A 49 12.61 -5.17 -6.94
CA LEU A 49 12.53 -3.85 -6.30
C LEU A 49 13.74 -3.02 -6.68
N GLU A 50 13.63 -1.71 -6.56
CA GLU A 50 14.79 -0.83 -6.61
C GLU A 50 15.67 -1.00 -5.35
N ALA A 51 16.96 -0.63 -5.44
CA ALA A 51 17.91 -0.86 -4.36
C ALA A 51 17.46 -0.29 -3.01
N SER A 52 16.97 0.94 -3.00
CA SER A 52 16.47 1.62 -1.79
C SER A 52 15.28 0.89 -1.14
N ASP A 53 14.34 0.39 -1.95
CA ASP A 53 13.19 -0.36 -1.44
C ASP A 53 13.61 -1.75 -0.96
N ALA A 54 14.57 -2.37 -1.64
CA ALA A 54 15.12 -3.66 -1.26
C ALA A 54 15.83 -3.61 0.10
N GLU A 55 16.62 -2.58 0.35
CA GLU A 55 17.29 -2.34 1.64
C GLU A 55 16.29 -2.11 2.78
N ASN A 56 15.22 -1.36 2.54
CA ASN A 56 14.15 -1.17 3.52
C ASN A 56 13.50 -2.50 3.90
N VAL A 57 13.23 -3.37 2.91
CA VAL A 57 12.64 -4.69 3.16
C VAL A 57 13.55 -5.59 3.98
N ILE A 58 14.87 -5.53 3.76
CA ILE A 58 15.84 -6.26 4.58
C ILE A 58 15.78 -5.83 6.05
N GLY A 59 15.61 -4.53 6.30
CA GLY A 59 15.44 -4.01 7.66
C GLY A 59 14.08 -4.34 8.31
N GLU A 60 13.05 -4.51 7.50
CA GLU A 60 11.67 -4.75 7.97
C GLU A 60 11.34 -6.24 8.18
N ILE A 61 11.98 -7.14 7.44
CA ILE A 61 11.61 -8.56 7.39
C ILE A 61 12.80 -9.45 7.73
N ALA A 62 12.70 -10.14 8.87
CA ALA A 62 13.72 -11.11 9.27
C ALA A 62 13.83 -12.27 8.27
N GLY A 63 15.07 -12.58 7.87
CA GLY A 63 15.35 -13.63 6.89
C GLY A 63 15.17 -13.21 5.43
N ALA A 64 14.91 -11.92 5.16
CA ALA A 64 14.96 -11.40 3.80
C ALA A 64 16.41 -11.32 3.30
N GLU A 65 16.61 -11.60 2.01
CA GLU A 65 17.94 -11.56 1.36
C GLU A 65 17.86 -10.77 0.05
N LEU A 66 18.92 -10.01 -0.25
CA LEU A 66 19.02 -9.27 -1.51
C LEU A 66 19.20 -10.21 -2.70
N ILE A 67 18.57 -9.90 -3.80
CA ILE A 67 18.84 -10.53 -5.09
C ILE A 67 19.76 -9.60 -5.87
N LEU A 68 20.97 -10.07 -6.13
CA LEU A 68 21.98 -9.35 -6.89
C LEU A 68 22.11 -9.92 -8.30
N ARG A 69 22.38 -9.05 -9.26
CA ARG A 69 22.75 -9.41 -10.62
C ARG A 69 23.90 -8.51 -11.06
N SER A 70 25.08 -9.10 -11.28
CA SER A 70 26.29 -8.34 -11.65
C SER A 70 26.53 -7.15 -10.71
N ASP A 71 26.52 -7.38 -9.39
CA ASP A 71 26.71 -6.40 -8.30
C ASP A 71 25.58 -5.35 -8.15
N ALA A 72 24.55 -5.39 -8.97
CA ALA A 72 23.38 -4.53 -8.82
C ALA A 72 22.27 -5.24 -8.05
N VAL A 73 21.66 -4.54 -7.08
CA VAL A 73 20.47 -5.00 -6.38
C VAL A 73 19.28 -4.92 -7.34
N ILE A 74 18.66 -6.05 -7.62
CA ILE A 74 17.48 -6.15 -8.51
C ILE A 74 16.20 -6.51 -7.77
N GLY A 75 16.29 -6.80 -6.49
CA GLY A 75 15.14 -7.15 -5.65
C GLY A 75 15.52 -7.87 -4.37
N VAL A 76 14.54 -8.50 -3.76
CA VAL A 76 14.70 -9.29 -2.53
C VAL A 76 13.98 -10.63 -2.64
N LYS A 77 14.48 -11.61 -1.91
CA LYS A 77 13.75 -12.84 -1.61
C LYS A 77 13.41 -12.88 -0.12
N VAL A 78 12.19 -13.26 0.19
CA VAL A 78 11.69 -13.33 1.56
C VAL A 78 11.05 -14.71 1.83
N PRO A 79 11.24 -15.28 3.03
CA PRO A 79 10.64 -16.56 3.37
C PRO A 79 9.13 -16.40 3.53
N LEU A 80 8.32 -17.18 2.80
CA LEU A 80 6.86 -17.13 2.90
C LEU A 80 6.35 -17.50 4.30
N GLY A 81 7.08 -18.38 5.01
CA GLY A 81 6.76 -18.72 6.39
C GLY A 81 7.05 -17.61 7.41
N GLY A 82 7.94 -16.66 7.07
CA GLY A 82 8.36 -15.55 7.92
C GLY A 82 7.54 -14.27 7.74
N ILE A 83 6.64 -14.20 6.76
CA ILE A 83 5.80 -13.04 6.49
C ILE A 83 4.32 -13.34 6.66
N ASN A 84 3.54 -12.32 6.98
CA ASN A 84 2.09 -12.40 7.01
C ASN A 84 1.47 -11.96 5.67
N GLY A 85 0.15 -12.15 5.53
CA GLY A 85 -0.56 -11.80 4.29
C GLY A 85 -0.49 -10.31 3.94
N MET A 86 -0.47 -9.43 4.94
CA MET A 86 -0.38 -7.97 4.73
C MET A 86 1.01 -7.60 4.19
N GLN A 87 2.08 -8.14 4.77
CA GLN A 87 3.45 -7.93 4.30
C GLN A 87 3.64 -8.48 2.87
N SER A 88 3.11 -9.68 2.60
CA SER A 88 3.12 -10.26 1.27
C SER A 88 2.41 -9.38 0.23
N ASN A 89 1.21 -8.89 0.54
CA ASN A 89 0.46 -8.00 -0.35
C ASN A 89 1.23 -6.68 -0.60
N ALA A 90 1.81 -6.09 0.44
CA ALA A 90 2.60 -4.87 0.32
C ALA A 90 3.85 -5.07 -0.56
N LEU A 91 4.56 -6.19 -0.42
CA LEU A 91 5.72 -6.54 -1.23
C LEU A 91 5.36 -6.74 -2.71
N VAL A 92 4.31 -7.51 -2.97
CA VAL A 92 3.79 -7.77 -4.32
C VAL A 92 3.36 -6.46 -4.99
N TYR A 93 2.68 -5.58 -4.27
CA TYR A 93 2.25 -4.28 -4.76
C TYR A 93 3.44 -3.34 -5.07
N ARG A 94 4.41 -3.22 -4.15
CA ARG A 94 5.65 -2.44 -4.37
C ARG A 94 6.40 -2.94 -5.61
N ALA A 95 6.56 -4.26 -5.76
CA ALA A 95 7.23 -4.86 -6.90
C ALA A 95 6.49 -4.61 -8.23
N TRP A 96 5.16 -4.67 -8.20
CA TRP A 96 4.33 -4.32 -9.35
C TRP A 96 4.51 -2.85 -9.73
N LEU A 97 4.47 -1.91 -8.76
CA LEU A 97 4.71 -0.48 -9.00
C LEU A 97 6.07 -0.21 -9.65
N ALA A 98 7.13 -0.92 -9.22
CA ALA A 98 8.47 -0.78 -9.78
C ALA A 98 8.57 -1.23 -11.25
N ARG A 99 7.68 -2.11 -11.71
CA ARG A 99 7.70 -2.69 -13.07
C ARG A 99 6.55 -2.27 -13.95
N ALA A 100 5.44 -1.81 -13.38
CA ALA A 100 4.27 -1.34 -14.12
C ALA A 100 4.60 -0.08 -14.93
N PRO A 101 3.98 0.11 -16.10
CA PRO A 101 4.05 1.37 -16.83
C PRO A 101 3.57 2.53 -15.96
N LYS A 102 4.26 3.68 -16.04
CA LYS A 102 3.96 4.86 -15.20
C LYS A 102 2.49 5.29 -15.24
N LYS A 103 1.82 5.16 -16.39
CA LYS A 103 0.38 5.45 -16.50
C LYS A 103 -0.47 4.49 -15.66
N LEU A 104 -0.17 3.20 -15.72
CA LEU A 104 -0.88 2.16 -14.98
C LEU A 104 -0.63 2.28 -13.48
N ALA A 105 0.64 2.45 -13.09
CA ALA A 105 1.04 2.70 -11.71
C ALA A 105 0.37 3.96 -11.12
N ARG A 106 0.20 5.02 -11.91
CA ARG A 106 -0.47 6.26 -11.48
C ARG A 106 -1.98 6.07 -11.28
N VAL A 107 -2.64 5.33 -12.16
CA VAL A 107 -4.08 5.03 -12.03
C VAL A 107 -4.31 4.17 -10.81
N GLU A 108 -3.51 3.13 -10.60
CA GLU A 108 -3.66 2.23 -9.47
C GLU A 108 -3.25 2.89 -8.15
N SER A 109 -2.18 3.70 -8.13
CA SER A 109 -1.84 4.48 -6.93
C SER A 109 -2.91 5.53 -6.62
N SER A 110 -3.62 6.06 -7.62
CA SER A 110 -4.78 6.93 -7.41
C SER A 110 -5.98 6.14 -6.90
N ALA A 111 -6.21 4.93 -7.40
CA ALA A 111 -7.25 4.03 -6.92
C ALA A 111 -6.92 3.49 -5.51
N ALA A 112 -5.66 3.10 -5.26
CA ALA A 112 -5.19 2.71 -3.93
C ALA A 112 -5.16 3.89 -2.93
N THR A 113 -4.95 5.13 -3.40
CA THR A 113 -5.15 6.34 -2.58
C THR A 113 -6.63 6.70 -2.46
N ALA A 114 -7.48 6.33 -3.39
CA ALA A 114 -8.94 6.41 -3.23
C ALA A 114 -9.46 5.39 -2.20
N ASP A 115 -8.87 4.19 -2.17
CA ASP A 115 -9.24 3.14 -1.20
C ASP A 115 -8.60 3.33 0.19
N VAL A 116 -7.46 4.05 0.27
CA VAL A 116 -6.82 4.51 1.54
C VAL A 116 -7.18 5.98 1.84
N GLY A 117 -7.74 6.68 0.85
CA GLY A 117 -8.17 8.08 0.93
C GLY A 117 -9.64 8.26 1.28
N SER A 118 -10.44 7.22 1.29
CA SER A 118 -11.76 7.25 1.89
C SER A 118 -11.88 6.19 2.98
N ILE A 119 -11.21 6.46 4.09
CA ILE A 119 -11.68 5.96 5.37
C ILE A 119 -12.98 6.73 5.62
N GLY A 120 -14.10 6.17 5.19
CA GLY A 120 -15.39 6.83 5.22
C GLY A 120 -15.55 7.90 4.11
N ASP A 121 -16.22 8.99 4.42
CA ASP A 121 -16.53 10.11 3.53
C ASP A 121 -15.60 11.32 3.70
N LEU A 122 -14.40 11.11 4.28
CA LEU A 122 -13.39 12.16 4.48
C LEU A 122 -12.78 12.59 3.13
N PRO A 123 -12.64 13.90 2.86
CA PRO A 123 -12.08 14.38 1.61
C PRO A 123 -10.60 14.04 1.49
N ALA A 124 -10.18 13.48 0.35
CA ALA A 124 -8.78 13.14 0.07
C ALA A 124 -7.84 14.36 0.09
N SER A 125 -8.38 15.57 -0.06
CA SER A 125 -7.66 16.84 -0.08
C SER A 125 -7.02 17.24 1.26
N ILE A 126 -7.43 16.64 2.39
CA ILE A 126 -6.86 16.93 3.72
C ILE A 126 -5.42 16.46 3.89
N GLY A 127 -4.97 15.56 3.02
CA GLY A 127 -3.62 15.03 3.01
C GLY A 127 -3.40 13.84 3.95
N ARG A 128 -2.39 13.02 3.61
CA ARG A 128 -2.06 11.77 4.32
C ARG A 128 -1.82 11.90 5.82
N PRO A 129 -1.11 12.95 6.33
CA PRO A 129 -0.90 13.09 7.76
C PRO A 129 -2.21 13.26 8.53
N ALA A 130 -3.10 14.12 8.03
CA ALA A 130 -4.40 14.37 8.64
C ALA A 130 -5.31 13.13 8.57
N THR A 131 -5.35 12.43 7.43
CA THR A 131 -6.12 11.18 7.28
C THR A 131 -5.67 10.10 8.28
N ARG A 132 -4.35 9.94 8.48
CA ARG A 132 -3.81 8.99 9.47
C ARG A 132 -4.13 9.39 10.90
N ALA A 133 -4.03 10.68 11.23
CA ALA A 133 -4.33 11.19 12.55
C ALA A 133 -5.81 10.97 12.90
N LEU A 134 -6.71 11.28 11.97
CA LEU A 134 -8.15 11.08 12.13
C LEU A 134 -8.51 9.59 12.25
N ALA A 135 -7.92 8.74 11.43
CA ALA A 135 -8.11 7.30 11.51
C ALA A 135 -7.63 6.72 12.84
N GLY A 136 -6.47 7.17 13.33
CA GLY A 136 -5.92 6.80 14.63
C GLY A 136 -6.83 7.22 15.81
N ALA A 137 -7.57 8.33 15.65
CA ALA A 137 -8.58 8.80 16.60
C ALA A 137 -9.97 8.15 16.41
N GLY A 138 -10.11 7.21 15.45
CA GLY A 138 -11.39 6.57 15.14
C GLY A 138 -12.37 7.43 14.35
N LEU A 139 -11.90 8.57 13.82
CA LEU A 139 -12.70 9.53 13.07
C LEU A 139 -12.64 9.24 11.57
N SER A 140 -13.35 8.24 11.14
CA SER A 140 -13.35 7.77 9.75
C SER A 140 -14.42 8.41 8.85
N THR A 141 -15.37 9.17 9.42
CA THR A 141 -16.47 9.80 8.66
C THR A 141 -16.71 11.23 9.12
N LEU A 142 -17.26 12.08 8.22
CA LEU A 142 -17.67 13.46 8.53
C LEU A 142 -18.73 13.49 9.65
N LYS A 143 -19.60 12.47 9.69
CA LYS A 143 -20.59 12.31 10.75
C LYS A 143 -19.96 12.06 12.14
N LEU A 144 -18.84 11.33 12.21
CA LEU A 144 -18.10 11.17 13.46
C LEU A 144 -17.36 12.46 13.85
N LEU A 145 -16.84 13.20 12.87
CA LEU A 145 -16.23 14.52 13.10
C LEU A 145 -17.22 15.52 13.68
N SER A 146 -18.51 15.48 13.32
CA SER A 146 -19.52 16.37 13.89
C SER A 146 -19.79 16.15 15.39
N THR A 147 -19.29 15.06 15.95
CA THR A 147 -19.32 14.80 17.41
C THR A 147 -18.14 15.40 18.16
N TRP A 148 -17.13 15.92 17.44
CA TRP A 148 -15.91 16.48 17.97
C TRP A 148 -15.86 17.99 17.75
N THR A 149 -15.15 18.71 18.64
CA THR A 149 -14.92 20.15 18.49
C THR A 149 -13.79 20.41 17.50
N LYS A 150 -13.83 21.56 16.81
CA LYS A 150 -12.78 22.00 15.88
C LYS A 150 -11.40 22.04 16.57
N ALA A 151 -11.34 22.45 17.84
CA ALA A 151 -10.12 22.51 18.63
C ALA A 151 -9.54 21.11 18.88
N ALA A 152 -10.37 20.13 19.26
CA ALA A 152 -9.93 18.77 19.51
C ALA A 152 -9.39 18.08 18.24
N VAL A 153 -9.92 18.42 17.07
CA VAL A 153 -9.43 17.92 15.79
C VAL A 153 -8.10 18.57 15.41
N LEU A 154 -7.92 19.85 15.71
CA LEU A 154 -6.64 20.56 15.51
C LEU A 154 -5.51 20.05 16.41
N ASP A 155 -5.83 19.56 17.61
CA ASP A 155 -4.85 18.98 18.55
C ASP A 155 -4.33 17.61 18.10
N LEU A 156 -4.94 16.98 17.12
CA LEU A 156 -4.46 15.71 16.58
C LEU A 156 -3.15 15.92 15.81
N HIS A 157 -2.10 15.24 16.25
CA HIS A 157 -0.80 15.31 15.60
C HIS A 157 -0.87 14.91 14.12
N GLY A 158 -0.59 15.87 13.23
CA GLY A 158 -0.68 15.68 11.78
C GLY A 158 -1.92 16.32 11.12
N VAL A 159 -2.83 16.91 11.92
CA VAL A 159 -3.94 17.70 11.42
C VAL A 159 -3.58 19.17 11.53
N GLY A 160 -3.39 19.83 10.40
CA GLY A 160 -3.14 21.28 10.36
C GLY A 160 -4.41 22.10 10.12
N PRO A 161 -4.36 23.44 10.32
CA PRO A 161 -5.50 24.33 10.13
C PRO A 161 -6.10 24.22 8.72
N LYS A 162 -5.26 24.04 7.71
CA LYS A 162 -5.67 23.86 6.31
C LYS A 162 -6.49 22.57 6.09
N ALA A 163 -6.17 21.51 6.83
CA ALA A 163 -6.93 20.26 6.78
C ALA A 163 -8.30 20.44 7.45
N VAL A 164 -8.35 21.18 8.56
CA VAL A 164 -9.61 21.48 9.27
C VAL A 164 -10.55 22.34 8.42
N ASP A 165 -10.02 23.36 7.71
CA ASP A 165 -10.83 24.17 6.79
C ASP A 165 -11.43 23.34 5.65
N LEU A 166 -10.70 22.36 5.13
CA LEU A 166 -11.20 21.44 4.09
C LEU A 166 -12.26 20.48 4.65
N LEU A 167 -12.09 20.02 5.88
CA LEU A 167 -13.08 19.20 6.56
C LEU A 167 -14.36 19.98 6.83
N GLU A 168 -14.25 21.24 7.32
CA GLU A 168 -15.37 22.11 7.58
C GLU A 168 -16.21 22.37 6.31
N ARG A 169 -15.57 22.60 5.18
CA ARG A 169 -16.23 22.75 3.88
C ARG A 169 -16.96 21.48 3.46
N ALA A 170 -16.31 20.34 3.57
CA ALA A 170 -16.91 19.05 3.24
C ALA A 170 -18.09 18.69 4.17
N MET A 171 -18.00 19.05 5.45
CA MET A 171 -19.09 18.91 6.40
C MET A 171 -20.28 19.83 6.06
N ALA A 172 -20.01 21.09 5.71
CA ALA A 172 -21.03 22.05 5.31
C ALA A 172 -21.80 21.58 4.05
N GLU A 173 -21.11 20.97 3.08
CA GLU A 173 -21.74 20.36 1.88
C GLU A 173 -22.74 19.25 2.24
N GLN A 174 -22.56 18.57 3.37
CA GLN A 174 -23.47 17.53 3.87
C GLN A 174 -24.41 18.03 4.98
N GLY A 175 -24.42 19.34 5.26
CA GLY A 175 -25.24 19.91 6.32
C GLY A 175 -24.77 19.52 7.74
N LEU A 176 -23.50 19.22 7.90
CA LEU A 176 -22.87 18.86 9.17
C LEU A 176 -21.97 20.00 9.64
N ASP A 177 -21.86 20.19 10.95
CA ASP A 177 -20.96 21.13 11.60
C ASP A 177 -20.17 20.48 12.73
N PHE A 178 -19.02 21.04 13.11
CA PHE A 178 -18.31 20.61 14.30
C PHE A 178 -19.15 20.88 15.57
N LYS A 179 -18.96 20.04 16.56
CA LYS A 179 -19.59 20.27 17.86
C LYS A 179 -19.12 21.62 18.43
N ALA A 180 -20.06 22.42 18.90
CA ALA A 180 -19.80 23.69 19.56
C ALA A 180 -19.03 23.48 20.88
#